data_2ad35d7d848d1f9c538e47151845fda6
#
_entry.id   2ad35d7d848d1f9c538e47151845fda6
#
_cell.length_a   1.000
_cell.length_b   1.000
_cell.length_c   1.000
_cell.angle_alpha   90.00
_cell.angle_beta   90.00
_cell.angle_gamma   90.00
#
_symmetry.space_group_name_H-M   'P 1'
#
loop_
_entity.id
_entity.type
_entity.pdbx_description
1 polymer ?
#
loop_
_entity_poly.entity_id
_entity_poly.type
_entity_poly.pdbx_seq_one_letter_code
_entity_poly.pdbx_strand_id
1 'polypeptide(L)'
;EGDLAAQLWVPPADMEKGPSAVKWDLAYAAVAALAESEFYNRFASTASNNSSVPKQEGLDEMIAASNATMDVGEQKEAFYKIQQFVAENELAMPLYHQVCFIYTSDKLDTAGSAFGNDQFSYEKNILDWKIDRDDRTMYTNGGPQEFFWYPMVNPGYMINTELVFDKLINADSSLNPTDGMLAESYTVSEDDKSIEFVLRDGLKWHDDEPLTAED
;
A
#
# COMPACT_ATOMS: atom_id res chain seq x y z
N GLU A 1 24.58 0.88 1.35
CA GLU A 1 23.12 0.65 1.21
C GLU A 1 22.43 1.83 0.52
N GLY A 2 22.69 3.10 0.92
CA GLY A 2 22.11 4.27 0.26
C GLY A 2 22.48 4.42 -1.22
N ASP A 3 23.63 3.93 -1.62
CA ASP A 3 24.08 3.98 -2.99
C ASP A 3 23.36 2.96 -3.90
N LEU A 4 22.93 1.81 -3.34
CA LEU A 4 22.16 0.81 -4.07
C LEU A 4 20.74 1.30 -4.35
N ALA A 5 20.07 1.91 -3.38
CA ALA A 5 18.74 2.47 -3.57
C ALA A 5 18.72 3.56 -4.65
N ALA A 6 19.72 4.45 -4.66
CA ALA A 6 19.87 5.47 -5.70
C ALA A 6 20.15 4.90 -7.09
N GLN A 7 20.60 3.66 -7.19
CA GLN A 7 20.85 2.99 -8.47
C GLN A 7 19.66 2.17 -8.95
N LEU A 8 18.81 1.70 -8.03
CA LEU A 8 17.61 0.90 -8.34
C LEU A 8 16.39 1.77 -8.66
N TRP A 9 16.28 2.91 -7.99
CA TRP A 9 15.13 3.81 -8.12
C TRP A 9 15.56 5.04 -8.92
N VAL A 10 15.08 5.12 -10.13
CA VAL A 10 15.51 6.17 -11.06
C VAL A 10 14.38 7.18 -11.24
N PRO A 11 14.71 8.48 -11.25
CA PRO A 11 13.74 9.51 -11.58
C PRO A 11 13.13 9.31 -12.98
N PRO A 12 11.81 9.52 -13.14
CA PRO A 12 11.13 9.34 -14.44
C PRO A 12 11.76 10.08 -15.61
N ALA A 13 12.37 11.23 -15.37
CA ALA A 13 13.07 12.02 -16.41
C ALA A 13 14.23 11.28 -17.08
N ASP A 14 14.78 10.27 -16.43
CA ASP A 14 15.91 9.49 -16.94
C ASP A 14 15.49 8.13 -17.52
N MET A 15 14.20 7.81 -17.48
CA MET A 15 13.67 6.49 -17.86
C MET A 15 13.93 6.12 -19.33
N GLU A 16 13.92 7.11 -20.24
CA GLU A 16 14.22 6.86 -21.64
C GLU A 16 15.66 6.37 -21.86
N LYS A 17 16.56 6.74 -20.97
CA LYS A 17 17.97 6.34 -21.03
C LYS A 17 18.24 4.99 -20.36
N GLY A 18 17.24 4.46 -19.65
CA GLY A 18 17.40 3.25 -18.86
C GLY A 18 18.59 3.35 -17.92
N PRO A 19 18.60 4.28 -16.96
CA PRO A 19 19.80 4.67 -16.23
C PRO A 19 20.42 3.55 -15.43
N SER A 20 19.63 2.62 -14.96
CA SER A 20 20.10 1.41 -14.31
C SER A 20 20.71 0.42 -15.30
N ALA A 21 20.21 0.35 -16.53
CA ALA A 21 20.80 -0.47 -17.58
C ALA A 21 22.26 -0.07 -17.90
N VAL A 22 22.67 1.11 -17.50
CA VAL A 22 24.07 1.56 -17.64
C VAL A 22 24.99 0.98 -16.57
N LYS A 23 24.44 0.51 -15.45
CA LYS A 23 25.23 0.10 -14.25
C LYS A 23 25.05 -1.35 -13.83
N TRP A 24 23.98 -2.00 -14.24
CA TRP A 24 23.70 -3.38 -13.91
C TRP A 24 22.80 -4.05 -14.96
N ASP A 25 22.99 -5.34 -15.16
CA ASP A 25 22.19 -6.16 -16.08
C ASP A 25 21.06 -6.89 -15.37
N LEU A 26 21.20 -7.13 -14.06
CA LEU A 26 20.24 -7.82 -13.21
C LEU A 26 20.25 -7.22 -11.82
N ALA A 27 19.06 -6.93 -11.29
CA ALA A 27 18.88 -6.54 -9.90
C ALA A 27 18.09 -7.59 -9.13
N TYR A 28 18.56 -7.93 -7.94
CA TYR A 28 17.84 -8.74 -6.96
C TYR A 28 17.38 -7.85 -5.82
N ALA A 29 16.08 -7.75 -5.63
CA ALA A 29 15.51 -6.90 -4.58
C ALA A 29 14.23 -7.51 -4.01
N ALA A 30 13.94 -7.21 -2.75
CA ALA A 30 12.64 -7.44 -2.16
C ALA A 30 11.72 -6.25 -2.44
N VAL A 31 10.49 -6.52 -2.82
CA VAL A 31 9.46 -5.50 -3.05
C VAL A 31 8.28 -5.80 -2.14
N ALA A 32 7.89 -4.82 -1.35
CA ALA A 32 6.64 -4.85 -0.61
C ALA A 32 5.55 -4.14 -1.43
N ALA A 33 4.40 -4.76 -1.56
CA ALA A 33 3.21 -4.18 -2.15
C ALA A 33 1.98 -4.70 -1.40
N LEU A 34 1.03 -3.83 -1.14
CA LEU A 34 -0.23 -4.22 -0.48
C LEU A 34 -1.24 -4.79 -1.46
N ALA A 35 -1.20 -4.33 -2.71
CA ALA A 35 -2.09 -4.78 -3.77
C ALA A 35 -1.31 -5.04 -5.06
N GLU A 36 -1.85 -5.90 -5.91
CA GLU A 36 -1.24 -6.19 -7.22
C GLU A 36 -1.11 -4.93 -8.09
N SER A 37 -2.10 -4.06 -8.07
CA SER A 37 -2.04 -2.78 -8.79
C SER A 37 -0.83 -1.93 -8.37
N GLU A 38 -0.51 -1.89 -7.09
CA GLU A 38 0.67 -1.17 -6.59
C GLU A 38 1.96 -1.75 -7.16
N PHE A 39 2.06 -3.08 -7.23
CA PHE A 39 3.23 -3.73 -7.80
C PHE A 39 3.39 -3.39 -9.29
N TYR A 40 2.33 -3.57 -10.08
CA TYR A 40 2.41 -3.34 -11.53
C TYR A 40 2.48 -1.88 -11.93
N ASN A 41 1.88 -0.97 -11.17
CA ASN A 41 2.01 0.46 -11.41
C ASN A 41 3.47 0.96 -11.34
N ARG A 42 4.35 0.23 -10.65
CA ARG A 42 5.79 0.55 -10.61
C ARG A 42 6.50 0.35 -11.94
N PHE A 43 5.91 -0.35 -12.90
CA PHE A 43 6.47 -0.51 -14.23
C PHE A 43 6.08 0.63 -15.17
N ALA A 44 5.14 1.49 -14.81
CA ALA A 44 4.80 2.66 -15.59
C ALA A 44 5.99 3.61 -15.70
N SER A 45 6.24 4.14 -16.89
CA SER A 45 7.36 5.07 -17.14
C SER A 45 7.25 6.37 -16.32
N THR A 46 6.05 6.70 -15.86
CA THR A 46 5.74 7.89 -15.05
C THR A 46 5.71 7.63 -13.55
N ALA A 47 5.89 6.38 -13.12
CA ALA A 47 5.83 6.04 -11.71
C ALA A 47 7.03 6.63 -10.95
N SER A 48 6.77 7.35 -9.87
CA SER A 48 7.81 7.95 -9.02
C SER A 48 8.69 6.91 -8.32
N ASN A 49 8.15 5.70 -8.14
CA ASN A 49 8.82 4.54 -7.53
C ASN A 49 9.11 3.45 -8.55
N ASN A 50 9.30 3.81 -9.82
CA ASN A 50 9.66 2.85 -10.86
C ASN A 50 10.91 2.06 -10.46
N SER A 51 10.86 0.76 -10.66
CA SER A 51 11.96 -0.17 -10.32
C SER A 51 13.09 -0.16 -11.36
N SER A 52 13.38 1.00 -11.95
CA SER A 52 14.40 1.18 -12.98
C SER A 52 14.14 0.37 -14.26
N VAL A 53 12.89 0.02 -14.51
CA VAL A 53 12.48 -0.63 -15.76
C VAL A 53 12.37 0.46 -16.83
N PRO A 54 13.09 0.35 -17.95
CA PRO A 54 12.96 1.30 -19.05
C PRO A 54 11.54 1.32 -19.61
N LYS A 55 11.12 2.44 -20.16
CA LYS A 55 9.84 2.56 -20.84
C LYS A 55 9.64 1.45 -21.87
N GLN A 56 8.54 0.76 -21.76
CA GLN A 56 8.12 -0.30 -22.70
C GLN A 56 6.95 0.20 -23.53
N GLU A 57 7.00 -0.07 -24.84
CA GLU A 57 5.93 0.29 -25.75
C GLU A 57 4.64 -0.46 -25.38
N GLY A 58 3.54 0.27 -25.17
CA GLY A 58 2.23 -0.27 -24.83
C GLY A 58 1.99 -0.60 -23.37
N LEU A 59 3.02 -0.63 -22.50
CA LEU A 59 2.86 -0.98 -21.09
C LEU A 59 2.17 0.12 -20.30
N ASP A 60 2.53 1.38 -20.53
CA ASP A 60 1.88 2.51 -19.87
C ASP A 60 0.38 2.57 -20.18
N GLU A 61 -0.01 2.27 -21.40
CA GLU A 61 -1.40 2.22 -21.85
C GLU A 61 -2.15 1.06 -21.20
N MET A 62 -1.53 -0.12 -21.04
CA MET A 62 -2.13 -1.26 -20.33
C MET A 62 -2.37 -0.95 -18.86
N ILE A 63 -1.38 -0.32 -18.19
CA ILE A 63 -1.50 0.08 -16.79
C ILE A 63 -2.59 1.16 -16.65
N ALA A 64 -2.62 2.15 -17.52
CA ALA A 64 -3.67 3.17 -17.51
C ALA A 64 -5.07 2.56 -17.71
N ALA A 65 -5.20 1.59 -18.63
CA ALA A 65 -6.46 0.89 -18.85
C ALA A 65 -6.93 0.08 -17.64
N SER A 66 -6.03 -0.56 -16.90
CA SER A 66 -6.38 -1.30 -15.68
C SER A 66 -6.87 -0.39 -14.55
N ASN A 67 -6.45 0.87 -14.55
CA ASN A 67 -6.86 1.86 -13.56
C ASN A 67 -8.11 2.67 -14.01
N ALA A 68 -8.60 2.47 -15.21
CA ALA A 68 -9.70 3.24 -15.79
C ALA A 68 -11.08 2.63 -15.55
N THR A 69 -11.17 1.43 -14.99
CA THR A 69 -12.44 0.72 -14.73
C THR A 69 -12.58 0.40 -13.25
N MET A 70 -13.81 0.47 -12.74
CA MET A 70 -14.20 0.01 -11.41
C MET A 70 -14.77 -1.41 -11.43
N ASP A 71 -14.98 -1.99 -12.60
CA ASP A 71 -15.42 -3.39 -12.72
C ASP A 71 -14.27 -4.35 -12.38
N VAL A 72 -14.48 -5.16 -11.34
CA VAL A 72 -13.47 -6.11 -10.83
C VAL A 72 -13.08 -7.14 -11.90
N GLY A 73 -14.02 -7.56 -12.75
CA GLY A 73 -13.76 -8.51 -13.82
C GLY A 73 -12.86 -7.92 -14.90
N GLU A 74 -13.15 -6.70 -15.32
CA GLU A 74 -12.34 -5.98 -16.30
C GLU A 74 -10.94 -5.66 -15.75
N GLN A 75 -10.84 -5.23 -14.49
CA GLN A 75 -9.56 -5.02 -13.83
C GLN A 75 -8.71 -6.29 -13.83
N LYS A 76 -9.30 -7.41 -13.43
CA LYS A 76 -8.63 -8.71 -13.41
C LYS A 76 -8.08 -9.11 -14.79
N GLU A 77 -8.89 -8.96 -15.83
CA GLU A 77 -8.45 -9.25 -17.21
C GLU A 77 -7.33 -8.29 -17.67
N ALA A 78 -7.40 -7.02 -17.29
CA ALA A 78 -6.35 -6.05 -17.57
C ALA A 78 -5.03 -6.43 -16.84
N PHE A 79 -5.11 -6.82 -15.58
CA PHE A 79 -3.93 -7.28 -14.83
C PHE A 79 -3.30 -8.55 -15.42
N TYR A 80 -4.08 -9.51 -15.87
CA TYR A 80 -3.52 -10.68 -16.54
C TYR A 80 -2.74 -10.32 -17.80
N LYS A 81 -3.19 -9.35 -18.58
CA LYS A 81 -2.44 -8.86 -19.76
C LYS A 81 -1.11 -8.19 -19.35
N ILE A 82 -1.13 -7.38 -18.28
CA ILE A 82 0.08 -6.77 -17.74
C ILE A 82 1.05 -7.83 -17.24
N GLN A 83 0.56 -8.83 -16.48
CA GLN A 83 1.38 -9.93 -15.99
C GLN A 83 2.03 -10.71 -17.13
N GLN A 84 1.24 -11.03 -18.16
CA GLN A 84 1.75 -11.71 -19.35
C GLN A 84 2.81 -10.87 -20.06
N PHE A 85 2.56 -9.57 -20.26
CA PHE A 85 3.52 -8.66 -20.88
C PHE A 85 4.83 -8.59 -20.09
N VAL A 86 4.76 -8.44 -18.77
CA VAL A 86 5.93 -8.38 -17.87
C VAL A 86 6.74 -9.68 -17.94
N ALA A 87 6.07 -10.81 -18.00
CA ALA A 87 6.72 -12.13 -18.10
C ALA A 87 7.35 -12.37 -19.48
N GLU A 88 6.64 -12.05 -20.57
CA GLU A 88 7.12 -12.25 -21.94
C GLU A 88 8.31 -11.32 -22.28
N ASN A 89 8.38 -10.15 -21.67
CA ASN A 89 9.47 -9.19 -21.85
C ASN A 89 10.56 -9.30 -20.76
N GLU A 90 10.46 -10.29 -19.89
CA GLU A 90 11.43 -10.57 -18.81
C GLU A 90 11.73 -9.36 -17.91
N LEU A 91 10.72 -8.50 -17.69
CA LEU A 91 10.90 -7.26 -16.93
C LEU A 91 11.03 -7.52 -15.42
N ALA A 92 10.38 -8.56 -14.92
CA ALA A 92 10.53 -9.04 -13.55
C ALA A 92 10.29 -10.54 -13.47
N MET A 93 11.07 -11.20 -12.64
CA MET A 93 10.92 -12.63 -12.35
C MET A 93 10.73 -12.83 -10.85
N PRO A 94 9.50 -13.07 -10.38
CA PRO A 94 9.25 -13.44 -8.99
C PRO A 94 9.97 -14.72 -8.64
N LEU A 95 10.79 -14.71 -7.60
CA LEU A 95 11.56 -15.88 -7.17
C LEU A 95 10.87 -16.62 -6.03
N TYR A 96 10.41 -15.89 -5.02
CA TYR A 96 9.68 -16.43 -3.87
C TYR A 96 8.99 -15.32 -3.09
N HIS A 97 8.00 -15.69 -2.30
CA HIS A 97 7.41 -14.82 -1.29
C HIS A 97 8.15 -15.04 0.03
N GLN A 98 8.52 -13.92 0.65
CA GLN A 98 9.14 -13.99 1.97
C GLN A 98 8.11 -14.44 3.01
N VAL A 99 8.50 -15.38 3.85
CA VAL A 99 7.66 -15.79 4.98
C VAL A 99 7.85 -14.79 6.12
N CYS A 100 6.75 -14.22 6.59
CA CYS A 100 6.72 -13.37 7.77
C CYS A 100 6.23 -14.16 8.99
N PHE A 101 6.87 -13.94 10.12
CA PHE A 101 6.48 -14.51 11.40
C PHE A 101 6.21 -13.40 12.40
N ILE A 102 5.15 -13.55 13.18
CA ILE A 102 4.86 -12.67 14.31
C ILE A 102 4.98 -13.52 15.57
N TYR A 103 5.75 -13.03 16.50
CA TYR A 103 5.91 -13.62 17.81
C TYR A 103 5.19 -12.75 18.83
N THR A 104 4.20 -13.30 19.49
CA THR A 104 3.47 -12.62 20.55
C THR A 104 3.79 -13.23 21.91
N SER A 105 3.76 -12.40 22.95
CA SER A 105 3.82 -12.87 24.32
C SER A 105 2.52 -13.59 24.68
N ASP A 106 2.60 -14.56 25.60
CA ASP A 106 1.45 -15.19 26.23
C ASP A 106 0.54 -14.24 27.03
N LYS A 107 1.07 -13.03 27.29
CA LYS A 107 0.33 -11.92 27.94
C LYS A 107 -0.46 -11.05 26.96
N LEU A 108 -0.36 -11.30 25.66
CA LEU A 108 -1.09 -10.58 24.64
C LEU A 108 -2.14 -11.50 24.01
N ASP A 109 -3.40 -11.20 24.26
CA ASP A 109 -4.53 -11.78 23.54
C ASP A 109 -4.83 -10.91 22.33
N THR A 110 -4.57 -11.44 21.14
CA THR A 110 -4.79 -10.75 19.87
C THR A 110 -6.22 -10.88 19.33
N ALA A 111 -7.16 -11.37 20.15
CA ALA A 111 -8.56 -11.54 19.78
C ALA A 111 -8.76 -12.35 18.48
N GLY A 112 -7.88 -13.33 18.23
CA GLY A 112 -7.95 -14.18 17.04
C GLY A 112 -7.42 -13.56 15.76
N SER A 113 -6.58 -12.53 15.86
CA SER A 113 -5.87 -11.96 14.70
C SER A 113 -5.20 -13.01 13.85
N ALA A 114 -5.32 -12.88 12.55
CA ALA A 114 -4.67 -13.75 11.58
C ALA A 114 -4.14 -12.93 10.40
N PHE A 115 -3.16 -13.47 9.70
CA PHE A 115 -2.77 -12.92 8.42
C PHE A 115 -3.90 -13.09 7.39
N GLY A 116 -4.19 -12.01 6.68
CA GLY A 116 -5.04 -11.99 5.49
C GLY A 116 -4.18 -12.01 4.22
N ASN A 117 -4.47 -11.11 3.29
CA ASN A 117 -3.79 -11.02 2.00
C ASN A 117 -2.47 -10.26 2.04
N ASP A 118 -2.16 -9.57 3.13
CA ASP A 118 -0.93 -8.80 3.30
C ASP A 118 -0.26 -9.07 4.65
N GLN A 119 0.99 -8.63 4.77
CA GLN A 119 1.80 -8.84 5.98
C GLN A 119 1.34 -8.02 7.19
N PHE A 120 0.44 -7.05 7.01
CA PHE A 120 -0.03 -6.15 8.06
C PHE A 120 -1.45 -6.45 8.51
N SER A 121 -2.15 -7.34 7.80
CA SER A 121 -3.56 -7.63 8.07
C SER A 121 -3.83 -8.19 9.48
N TYR A 122 -2.80 -8.74 10.15
CA TYR A 122 -2.93 -9.23 11.52
C TYR A 122 -3.25 -8.09 12.53
N GLU A 123 -2.96 -6.84 12.18
CA GLU A 123 -3.19 -5.67 13.03
C GLU A 123 -4.56 -5.03 12.85
N LYS A 124 -5.36 -5.50 11.90
CA LYS A 124 -6.66 -4.89 11.56
C LYS A 124 -7.66 -4.82 12.73
N ASN A 125 -7.54 -5.71 13.71
CA ASN A 125 -8.37 -5.73 14.91
C ASN A 125 -7.60 -5.32 16.17
N ILE A 126 -6.55 -4.54 16.06
CA ILE A 126 -5.68 -4.18 17.19
C ILE A 126 -6.43 -3.52 18.35
N LEU A 127 -7.54 -2.84 18.09
CA LEU A 127 -8.36 -2.22 19.12
C LEU A 127 -9.09 -3.25 20.00
N ASP A 128 -9.22 -4.50 19.56
CA ASP A 128 -9.81 -5.60 20.32
C ASP A 128 -8.77 -6.35 21.17
N TRP A 129 -7.49 -6.06 21.01
CA TRP A 129 -6.42 -6.75 21.72
C TRP A 129 -6.43 -6.45 23.20
N LYS A 130 -6.05 -7.44 23.99
CA LYS A 130 -6.01 -7.32 25.46
C LYS A 130 -4.61 -7.67 25.96
N ILE A 131 -4.16 -6.90 26.92
CA ILE A 131 -2.83 -7.04 27.51
C ILE A 131 -2.98 -7.40 28.98
N ASP A 132 -2.48 -8.59 29.37
CA ASP A 132 -2.42 -9.06 30.73
C ASP A 132 -1.10 -8.63 31.39
N ARG A 133 -1.01 -7.32 31.65
CA ARG A 133 0.09 -6.68 32.35
C ARG A 133 -0.46 -5.59 33.27
N ASP A 134 0.18 -5.38 34.43
CA ASP A 134 -0.25 -4.38 35.39
C ASP A 134 -0.20 -2.95 34.83
N ASP A 135 0.79 -2.66 34.00
CA ASP A 135 1.00 -1.36 33.35
C ASP A 135 0.20 -1.15 32.07
N ARG A 136 -0.51 -2.20 31.61
CA ARG A 136 -1.27 -2.20 30.35
C ARG A 136 -0.48 -1.72 29.12
N THR A 137 0.82 -1.92 29.14
CA THR A 137 1.72 -1.46 28.09
C THR A 137 1.97 -2.58 27.08
N MET A 138 1.73 -2.30 25.80
CA MET A 138 2.16 -3.15 24.71
C MET A 138 3.56 -2.76 24.26
N TYR A 139 4.46 -3.73 24.24
CA TYR A 139 5.80 -3.55 23.73
C TYR A 139 5.87 -4.17 22.35
N THR A 140 6.22 -3.37 21.34
CA THR A 140 6.43 -3.83 19.97
C THR A 140 7.90 -3.72 19.61
N ASN A 141 8.36 -4.53 18.65
CA ASN A 141 9.66 -4.32 18.06
C ASN A 141 9.59 -3.10 17.13
N GLY A 142 10.33 -2.09 17.43
CA GLY A 142 10.44 -0.91 16.59
C GLY A 142 11.73 -0.20 17.00
N GLY A 143 12.65 -0.03 16.07
CA GLY A 143 13.81 0.82 16.29
C GLY A 143 13.40 2.27 16.49
N PRO A 144 14.29 3.11 17.02
CA PRO A 144 14.06 4.55 17.04
C PRO A 144 13.79 5.00 15.60
N GLN A 145 12.67 5.69 15.42
CA GLN A 145 12.30 6.22 14.12
C GLN A 145 13.05 7.53 13.91
N GLU A 146 13.97 7.51 12.98
CA GLU A 146 14.65 8.73 12.53
C GLU A 146 13.82 9.51 11.52
N PHE A 147 12.67 8.96 11.09
CA PHE A 147 11.80 9.53 10.08
C PHE A 147 10.58 10.18 10.70
N PHE A 148 10.13 11.23 10.04
CA PHE A 148 8.88 11.87 10.38
C PHE A 148 7.70 10.98 9.96
N TRP A 149 6.78 10.70 10.88
CA TRP A 149 5.70 9.72 10.74
C TRP A 149 4.43 10.29 10.08
N TYR A 150 4.55 11.42 9.45
CA TYR A 150 3.41 12.02 8.78
C TYR A 150 3.10 11.27 7.47
N PRO A 151 1.89 10.68 7.32
CA PRO A 151 1.57 9.80 6.20
C PRO A 151 1.71 10.43 4.82
N MET A 152 1.50 11.75 4.72
CA MET A 152 1.63 12.50 3.47
C MET A 152 3.09 12.64 3.00
N VAL A 153 4.03 12.50 3.91
CA VAL A 153 5.46 12.64 3.62
C VAL A 153 6.14 11.28 3.57
N ASN A 154 5.71 10.37 4.45
CA ASN A 154 6.24 9.01 4.52
C ASN A 154 5.07 8.01 4.60
N PRO A 155 4.56 7.58 3.45
CA PRO A 155 3.39 6.71 3.38
C PRO A 155 3.67 5.24 3.76
N GLY A 156 4.84 4.96 4.33
CA GLY A 156 5.17 3.61 4.81
C GLY A 156 4.14 3.14 5.85
N TYR A 157 3.71 1.88 5.74
CA TYR A 157 2.81 1.29 6.71
C TYR A 157 3.52 1.14 8.05
N MET A 158 2.90 1.67 9.09
CA MET A 158 3.34 1.52 10.47
C MET A 158 2.10 1.46 11.37
N ILE A 159 2.10 0.53 12.31
CA ILE A 159 1.02 0.36 13.28
C ILE A 159 0.63 1.68 13.97
N ASN A 160 1.60 2.51 14.27
CA ASN A 160 1.35 3.81 14.91
C ASN A 160 0.59 4.78 13.99
N THR A 161 0.84 4.74 12.70
CA THR A 161 0.12 5.56 11.72
C THR A 161 -1.35 5.18 11.70
N GLU A 162 -1.65 3.90 11.66
CA GLU A 162 -3.04 3.39 11.69
C GLU A 162 -3.77 3.68 13.02
N LEU A 163 -3.03 3.86 14.12
CA LEU A 163 -3.62 4.21 15.43
C LEU A 163 -3.78 5.72 15.65
N VAL A 164 -3.13 6.54 14.85
CA VAL A 164 -3.11 8.01 15.04
C VAL A 164 -3.86 8.74 13.96
N PHE A 165 -3.89 8.19 12.74
CA PHE A 165 -4.50 8.86 11.58
C PHE A 165 -5.65 8.03 11.02
N ASP A 166 -6.81 8.63 10.97
CA ASP A 166 -7.99 8.03 10.37
C ASP A 166 -8.01 8.24 8.84
N LYS A 167 -8.66 7.32 8.16
CA LYS A 167 -8.93 7.36 6.71
C LYS A 167 -10.41 7.60 6.47
N LEU A 168 -10.77 8.00 5.25
CA LEU A 168 -12.18 8.10 4.88
C LEU A 168 -12.89 6.75 5.04
N ILE A 169 -12.31 5.71 4.46
CA ILE A 169 -12.78 4.32 4.56
C ILE A 169 -11.62 3.41 4.97
N ASN A 170 -11.95 2.27 5.52
CA ASN A 170 -10.98 1.23 5.86
C ASN A 170 -11.03 0.09 4.83
N ALA A 171 -10.20 -0.92 5.02
CA ALA A 171 -10.24 -2.17 4.28
C ALA A 171 -10.18 -3.35 5.26
N ASP A 172 -10.87 -4.43 4.92
CA ASP A 172 -10.74 -5.68 5.65
C ASP A 172 -9.39 -6.37 5.37
N SER A 173 -9.17 -7.53 5.99
CA SER A 173 -7.93 -8.32 5.78
C SER A 173 -7.77 -8.86 4.35
N SER A 174 -8.79 -8.76 3.53
CA SER A 174 -8.79 -9.12 2.10
C SER A 174 -8.67 -7.89 1.19
N LEU A 175 -8.44 -6.71 1.76
CA LEU A 175 -8.34 -5.42 1.09
C LEU A 175 -9.65 -4.96 0.42
N ASN A 176 -10.80 -5.55 0.80
CA ASN A 176 -12.07 -5.01 0.35
C ASN A 176 -12.39 -3.73 1.13
N PRO A 177 -12.89 -2.69 0.46
CA PRO A 177 -13.33 -1.48 1.15
C PRO A 177 -14.41 -1.81 2.17
N THR A 178 -14.26 -1.27 3.38
CA THR A 178 -15.26 -1.38 4.45
C THR A 178 -15.72 -0.01 4.86
N ASP A 179 -16.90 0.06 5.49
CA ASP A 179 -17.39 1.29 6.07
C ASP A 179 -16.45 1.78 7.17
N GLY A 180 -16.36 3.06 7.26
CA GLY A 180 -16.18 3.68 8.44
C GLY A 180 -15.02 3.89 9.25
N MET A 181 -14.07 4.68 8.76
CA MET A 181 -13.33 5.51 9.73
C MET A 181 -13.99 6.90 9.81
N LEU A 182 -13.67 7.83 8.94
CA LEU A 182 -14.29 9.16 8.92
C LEU A 182 -15.64 9.17 8.17
N ALA A 183 -15.78 8.33 7.14
CA ALA A 183 -17.03 8.21 6.41
C ALA A 183 -17.99 7.20 7.09
N GLU A 184 -19.27 7.56 7.20
CA GLU A 184 -20.35 6.66 7.58
C GLU A 184 -20.70 5.72 6.42
N SER A 185 -20.69 6.28 5.19
CA SER A 185 -20.97 5.54 3.96
C SER A 185 -20.32 6.20 2.77
N TYR A 186 -20.28 5.46 1.64
CA TYR A 186 -19.89 6.03 0.36
C TYR A 186 -20.74 5.45 -0.77
N THR A 187 -20.83 6.19 -1.88
CA THR A 187 -21.56 5.77 -3.06
C THR A 187 -20.74 6.12 -4.31
N VAL A 188 -20.57 5.15 -5.20
CA VAL A 188 -19.95 5.36 -6.50
C VAL A 188 -21.04 5.72 -7.51
N SER A 189 -20.82 6.71 -8.37
CA SER A 189 -21.76 7.09 -9.43
C SER A 189 -21.90 5.98 -10.47
N GLU A 190 -23.05 5.95 -11.18
CA GLU A 190 -23.32 4.95 -12.23
C GLU A 190 -22.32 4.99 -13.39
N ASP A 191 -21.65 6.10 -13.61
CA ASP A 191 -20.64 6.28 -14.66
C ASP A 191 -19.20 6.11 -14.15
N ASP A 192 -19.02 5.67 -12.90
CA ASP A 192 -17.75 5.42 -12.21
C ASP A 192 -16.80 6.63 -12.17
N LYS A 193 -17.33 7.86 -12.32
CA LYS A 193 -16.49 9.07 -12.36
C LYS A 193 -16.49 9.88 -11.09
N SER A 194 -17.37 9.58 -10.15
CA SER A 194 -17.44 10.26 -8.87
C SER A 194 -17.73 9.31 -7.73
N ILE A 195 -17.21 9.65 -6.56
CA ILE A 195 -17.51 8.96 -5.31
C ILE A 195 -17.98 10.01 -4.32
N GLU A 196 -19.16 9.79 -3.75
CA GLU A 196 -19.71 10.61 -2.68
C GLU A 196 -19.48 9.93 -1.35
N PHE A 197 -18.89 10.64 -0.39
CA PHE A 197 -18.70 10.18 0.97
C PHE A 197 -19.61 10.96 1.92
N VAL A 198 -20.29 10.26 2.80
CA VAL A 198 -21.04 10.86 3.90
C VAL A 198 -20.17 10.76 5.16
N LEU A 199 -19.73 11.90 5.67
CA LEU A 199 -18.93 11.93 6.89
C LEU A 199 -19.81 11.66 8.11
N ARG A 200 -19.22 11.05 9.14
CA ARG A 200 -19.87 10.85 10.44
C ARG A 200 -20.09 12.20 11.13
N ASP A 201 -21.11 12.26 11.95
CA ASP A 201 -21.35 13.41 12.79
C ASP A 201 -20.32 13.56 13.91
N GLY A 202 -19.96 14.80 14.22
CA GLY A 202 -19.14 15.12 15.39
C GLY A 202 -17.66 14.77 15.26
N LEU A 203 -17.16 14.62 14.05
CA LEU A 203 -15.73 14.45 13.79
C LEU A 203 -14.92 15.67 14.24
N LYS A 204 -13.72 15.40 14.73
CA LYS A 204 -12.80 16.44 15.22
C LYS A 204 -11.37 16.10 14.85
N TRP A 205 -10.59 17.15 14.64
CA TRP A 205 -9.14 17.07 14.61
C TRP A 205 -8.55 16.78 16.00
N HIS A 206 -7.25 16.49 16.07
CA HIS A 206 -6.55 16.20 17.34
C HIS A 206 -6.51 17.39 18.33
N ASP A 207 -6.77 18.60 17.87
CA ASP A 207 -6.86 19.82 18.66
C ASP A 207 -8.31 20.20 19.05
N ASP A 208 -9.24 19.24 18.85
CA ASP A 208 -10.66 19.39 19.13
C ASP A 208 -11.45 20.31 18.17
N GLU A 209 -10.81 20.89 17.16
CA GLU A 209 -11.53 21.62 16.13
C GLU A 209 -12.42 20.68 15.30
N PRO A 210 -13.61 21.13 14.86
CA PRO A 210 -14.48 20.32 14.02
C PRO A 210 -13.80 19.94 12.69
N LEU A 211 -13.94 18.68 12.28
CA LEU A 211 -13.55 18.21 10.95
C LEU A 211 -14.80 18.14 10.08
N THR A 212 -14.73 18.77 8.90
CA THR A 212 -15.84 18.88 7.95
C THR A 212 -15.43 18.49 6.55
N ALA A 213 -16.38 18.46 5.60
CA ALA A 213 -16.08 18.18 4.19
C ALA A 213 -15.36 19.34 3.47
N GLU A 214 -15.15 20.47 4.14
CA GLU A 214 -14.41 21.62 3.61
C GLU A 214 -12.90 21.50 3.90
N ASP A 215 -12.50 20.62 4.81
CA ASP A 215 -11.11 20.36 5.19
C ASP A 215 -10.44 19.39 4.23
#